data_89b5c07027c2f86fa1bbefad9d8b225e
#
_entry.id   89b5c07027c2f86fa1bbefad9d8b225e
#
_cell.length_a   1.000
_cell.length_b   1.000
_cell.length_c   1.000
_cell.angle_alpha   90.00
_cell.angle_beta   90.00
_cell.angle_gamma   90.00
#
_symmetry.space_group_name_H-M   'P 1'
#
loop_
_entity.id
_entity.type
_entity.pdbx_description
1 polymer ?
#
loop_
_entity_poly.entity_id
_entity_poly.type
_entity_poly.pdbx_seq_one_letter_code
_entity_poly.pdbx_strand_id
1 'polypeptide(L)'
;LLVIFASGANWHHRKIQNNKIIDLQFIRLFVGYFHLDHVQWNCPCWYHAHGRHHFRIQQAMNRDQFSHFVRTLCTLPAETAWVEFKRDNTNPEMIGKTVAALSNAATLNGRDRAWMIWGIEDQSHDIVGTTFIPSVAKKGNQNLLSWLIQMLAPRLNLLFHEDSVDGKRVVVLEVPAAGHQPTMFSGKAWCRVGSATHDFRAYPEIERDLWKCFDATPFEKRIALSDCSKEEVMELLDFRSYRTLLDFPASGSDVSLLDSFRAEGFLRRSGTRFWDITNLGAILFAKDLLKFPTVSRKGLRLIFYTGKGRVTATHEREGRKGYATGFGGCMDYLSSQLPQNEVIGPAYRKDVPVYPLLALRELVANTLIHQDFGMSGTGPMVEIFSNRIEVSNPGVPLGDIDRLLDQPPISRNEALAKFMRRIGICEERGGGVDKVVLETERAQLPPPKWLTNGNTAIAILFARKQFSDMDKAERIRACYLHACLKWVMSEDMTNATLRERFGLNGKNTAAVSRIIREALDAGMIKPADPSQGKRNARYTPAWS
;
A
#
# COMPACT_ATOMS: atom_id res chain seq x y z
N LEU A 1 -6.10 25.70 -5.10
CA LEU A 1 -7.14 26.64 -4.64
C LEU A 1 -7.37 26.37 -3.16
N LEU A 2 -6.85 27.25 -2.32
CA LEU A 2 -7.18 27.26 -0.88
C LEU A 2 -8.30 28.25 -0.69
N VAL A 3 -9.45 27.82 -0.26
CA VAL A 3 -10.55 28.69 0.13
C VAL A 3 -10.55 28.82 1.64
N ILE A 4 -10.18 29.99 2.15
CA ILE A 4 -10.32 30.35 3.57
C ILE A 4 -11.56 31.25 3.67
N PHE A 5 -12.58 30.76 4.40
CA PHE A 5 -13.73 31.59 4.76
C PHE A 5 -13.38 32.43 6.00
N ALA A 6 -13.30 33.74 5.84
CA ALA A 6 -13.41 34.70 6.92
C ALA A 6 -14.67 35.54 6.68
N SER A 7 -15.57 35.53 7.64
CA SER A 7 -16.81 36.30 7.62
C SER A 7 -16.52 37.79 7.72
N GLY A 8 -16.99 38.55 6.74
CA GLY A 8 -17.23 40.00 6.87
C GLY A 8 -16.23 40.92 6.17
N ALA A 9 -16.05 40.83 4.85
CA ALA A 9 -15.63 41.96 4.02
C ALA A 9 -15.91 41.66 2.54
N ASN A 10 -16.57 42.57 1.87
CA ASN A 10 -16.85 42.55 0.43
C ASN A 10 -15.57 42.59 -0.39
N TRP A 11 -15.38 41.64 -1.29
CA TRP A 11 -14.32 41.68 -2.29
C TRP A 11 -14.90 41.60 -3.70
N HIS A 12 -14.60 42.62 -4.50
CA HIS A 12 -14.91 42.69 -5.93
C HIS A 12 -13.99 41.74 -6.73
N HIS A 13 -14.58 40.96 -7.65
CA HIS A 13 -13.87 40.15 -8.63
C HIS A 13 -12.95 41.01 -9.52
N ARG A 14 -11.66 40.68 -9.54
CA ARG A 14 -10.76 41.01 -10.66
C ARG A 14 -10.14 39.72 -11.19
N LYS A 15 -10.35 39.45 -12.48
CA LYS A 15 -9.63 38.48 -13.28
C LYS A 15 -8.13 38.82 -13.29
N ILE A 16 -7.28 37.85 -12.99
CA ILE A 16 -5.84 38.00 -13.19
C ILE A 16 -5.46 37.06 -14.32
N GLN A 17 -5.03 37.62 -15.42
CA GLN A 17 -4.22 36.98 -16.48
C GLN A 17 -2.74 37.22 -16.15
N ASN A 18 -1.94 36.17 -16.46
CA ASN A 18 -0.48 36.16 -16.58
C ASN A 18 0.41 36.08 -15.32
N ASN A 19 1.05 34.91 -15.24
CA ASN A 19 2.36 34.60 -14.65
C ASN A 19 3.19 35.78 -14.13
N LYS A 20 3.35 35.87 -12.80
CA LYS A 20 4.57 36.38 -12.16
C LYS A 20 4.81 35.64 -10.83
N ILE A 21 6.05 35.20 -10.66
CA ILE A 21 6.64 34.59 -9.49
C ILE A 21 6.41 35.49 -8.27
N ILE A 22 5.76 34.98 -7.22
CA ILE A 22 5.62 35.64 -5.94
C ILE A 22 6.78 35.24 -5.06
N ASP A 23 7.56 36.26 -4.65
CA ASP A 23 8.76 36.14 -3.83
C ASP A 23 8.43 35.61 -2.42
N LEU A 24 9.14 34.58 -1.98
CA LEU A 24 8.96 33.89 -0.71
C LEU A 24 9.28 34.73 0.56
N GLN A 25 9.67 35.97 0.41
CA GLN A 25 9.95 36.85 1.55
C GLN A 25 8.70 37.40 2.26
N PHE A 26 7.52 37.36 1.62
CA PHE A 26 6.29 37.89 2.23
C PHE A 26 5.61 36.93 3.23
N ILE A 27 5.97 35.66 3.25
CA ILE A 27 5.37 34.66 4.16
C ILE A 27 6.02 34.71 5.56
N ARG A 28 7.20 35.30 5.69
CA ARG A 28 7.91 35.40 6.99
C ARG A 28 7.37 36.48 7.94
N LEU A 29 6.59 37.40 7.46
CA LEU A 29 6.06 38.53 8.26
C LEU A 29 4.69 38.28 8.91
N PHE A 30 3.99 37.19 8.57
CA PHE A 30 2.64 36.92 9.10
C PHE A 30 2.60 35.86 10.23
N VAL A 31 3.69 35.22 10.55
CA VAL A 31 3.77 34.18 11.61
C VAL A 31 4.20 34.76 12.97
N GLY A 32 4.54 36.04 13.04
CA GLY A 32 5.14 36.68 14.22
C GLY A 32 4.18 37.33 15.21
N TYR A 33 2.87 37.34 14.99
CA TYR A 33 1.94 38.07 15.86
C TYR A 33 0.66 37.27 16.16
N PHE A 34 0.74 36.22 16.93
CA PHE A 34 -0.37 35.75 17.76
C PHE A 34 0.17 34.84 18.87
N HIS A 35 0.52 35.45 20.00
CA HIS A 35 0.50 34.80 21.29
C HIS A 35 -0.97 34.74 21.73
N LEU A 36 -1.51 33.52 21.83
CA LEU A 36 -2.74 33.26 22.55
C LEU A 36 -2.46 32.09 23.50
N ASP A 37 -2.26 32.46 24.75
CA ASP A 37 -2.28 31.57 25.90
C ASP A 37 -3.74 31.07 26.14
N HIS A 38 -3.85 29.77 26.47
CA HIS A 38 -5.01 29.12 27.04
C HIS A 38 -6.29 28.97 26.21
N VAL A 39 -6.30 27.94 25.33
CA VAL A 39 -7.53 27.16 25.04
C VAL A 39 -7.18 25.68 24.95
N GLN A 40 -7.61 24.89 25.93
CA GLN A 40 -7.58 23.42 25.89
C GLN A 40 -8.64 22.94 24.89
N TRP A 41 -8.17 22.39 23.77
CA TRP A 41 -9.02 21.66 22.85
C TRP A 41 -8.78 20.15 23.03
N ASN A 42 -9.72 19.46 23.67
CA ASN A 42 -9.79 18.01 23.71
C ASN A 42 -10.43 17.51 22.40
N CYS A 43 -9.62 17.22 21.37
CA CYS A 43 -10.07 16.53 20.17
C CYS A 43 -9.11 15.37 19.88
N PRO A 44 -9.57 14.11 19.85
CA PRO A 44 -8.71 12.93 19.61
C PRO A 44 -8.00 12.94 18.26
N CYS A 45 -8.49 13.71 17.29
CA CYS A 45 -7.89 13.80 15.95
C CYS A 45 -6.59 14.61 15.89
N TRP A 46 -6.25 15.37 16.93
CA TRP A 46 -5.09 16.25 16.94
C TRP A 46 -3.77 15.55 17.29
N TYR A 47 -3.85 14.40 17.98
CA TYR A 47 -2.68 13.65 18.40
C TYR A 47 -1.94 12.95 17.24
N HIS A 48 -2.61 12.73 16.11
CA HIS A 48 -1.96 12.11 14.94
C HIS A 48 -1.29 13.08 13.96
N ALA A 49 -1.58 14.38 14.05
CA ALA A 49 -1.06 15.37 13.10
C ALA A 49 0.22 16.08 13.56
N HIS A 50 0.53 16.13 14.85
CA HIS A 50 1.66 16.92 15.41
C HIS A 50 2.74 16.10 16.10
N GLY A 51 2.64 14.77 16.11
CA GLY A 51 3.63 13.86 16.72
C GLY A 51 4.87 13.54 15.90
N ARG A 52 5.09 14.17 14.75
CA ARG A 52 6.26 13.91 13.89
C ARG A 52 7.02 15.19 13.57
N HIS A 53 7.68 15.78 14.55
CA HIS A 53 8.87 16.54 14.25
C HIS A 53 9.97 15.55 13.88
N HIS A 54 10.05 15.17 12.58
CA HIS A 54 11.23 14.51 12.04
C HIS A 54 12.39 15.49 12.12
N PHE A 55 13.25 15.33 13.11
CA PHE A 55 14.58 15.90 13.04
C PHE A 55 15.31 15.23 11.87
N ARG A 56 15.30 15.88 10.70
CA ARG A 56 16.08 15.48 9.53
C ARG A 56 17.55 15.76 9.80
N ILE A 57 18.29 14.75 10.28
CA ILE A 57 19.74 14.79 10.27
C ILE A 57 20.19 14.05 9.01
N GLN A 58 20.31 14.75 7.89
CA GLN A 58 20.80 14.21 6.62
C GLN A 58 21.91 15.06 5.95
N GLN A 59 22.40 16.08 6.64
CA GLN A 59 23.69 16.73 6.39
C GLN A 59 24.46 16.67 7.69
N ALA A 60 25.80 16.66 7.64
CA ALA A 60 26.62 16.86 8.85
C ALA A 60 26.01 18.07 9.58
N MET A 61 25.49 17.84 10.79
CA MET A 61 24.88 18.89 11.58
C MET A 61 25.90 20.02 11.68
N ASN A 62 25.50 21.26 11.40
CA ASN A 62 26.36 22.35 11.79
C ASN A 62 26.46 22.38 13.33
N ARG A 63 27.48 23.03 13.85
CA ARG A 63 27.81 23.05 15.28
C ARG A 63 26.61 23.50 16.14
N ASP A 64 25.86 24.46 15.69
CA ASP A 64 24.70 24.99 16.43
C ASP A 64 23.55 23.98 16.48
N GLN A 65 23.30 23.28 15.38
CA GLN A 65 22.31 22.20 15.32
C GLN A 65 22.69 21.01 16.21
N PHE A 66 23.96 20.63 16.22
CA PHE A 66 24.46 19.56 17.09
C PHE A 66 24.33 19.95 18.58
N SER A 67 24.74 21.16 18.96
CA SER A 67 24.60 21.67 20.33
C SER A 67 23.15 21.71 20.78
N HIS A 68 22.25 22.22 19.94
CA HIS A 68 20.81 22.25 20.22
C HIS A 68 20.23 20.83 20.39
N PHE A 69 20.60 19.93 19.52
CA PHE A 69 20.16 18.52 19.57
C PHE A 69 20.60 17.84 20.87
N VAL A 70 21.88 17.91 21.24
CA VAL A 70 22.39 17.33 22.47
C VAL A 70 21.68 17.91 23.69
N ARG A 71 21.54 19.23 23.77
CA ARG A 71 20.83 19.89 24.87
C ARG A 71 19.37 19.43 24.98
N THR A 72 18.68 19.28 23.84
CA THR A 72 17.31 18.76 23.80
C THR A 72 17.24 17.34 24.37
N LEU A 73 18.20 16.48 24.07
CA LEU A 73 18.25 15.12 24.64
C LEU A 73 18.53 15.14 26.14
N CYS A 74 19.37 16.06 26.63
CA CYS A 74 19.64 16.22 28.06
C CYS A 74 18.40 16.70 28.88
N THR A 75 17.39 17.27 28.25
CA THR A 75 16.12 17.64 28.93
C THR A 75 15.16 16.47 29.09
N LEU A 76 15.44 15.31 28.48
CA LEU A 76 14.58 14.12 28.61
C LEU A 76 14.65 13.54 30.03
N PRO A 77 13.56 12.85 30.47
CA PRO A 77 13.58 12.14 31.76
C PRO A 77 14.73 11.10 31.81
N ALA A 78 15.29 10.89 33.01
CA ALA A 78 16.44 10.00 33.24
C ALA A 78 16.26 8.56 32.71
N GLU A 79 15.06 8.07 32.58
CA GLU A 79 14.74 6.67 32.22
C GLU A 79 14.13 6.55 30.79
N THR A 80 14.78 7.09 29.80
CA THR A 80 14.30 7.00 28.42
C THR A 80 14.82 5.72 27.76
N ALA A 81 13.91 4.83 27.34
CA ALA A 81 14.26 3.53 26.77
C ALA A 81 15.06 3.63 25.43
N TRP A 82 15.02 4.79 24.76
CA TRP A 82 15.63 5.01 23.42
C TRP A 82 16.79 6.01 23.42
N VAL A 83 17.24 6.47 24.61
CA VAL A 83 18.47 7.29 24.78
C VAL A 83 19.31 6.69 25.90
N GLU A 84 20.61 6.58 25.66
CA GLU A 84 21.60 6.14 26.62
C GLU A 84 22.66 7.20 26.76
N PHE A 85 22.91 7.66 27.99
CA PHE A 85 24.02 8.57 28.32
C PHE A 85 25.21 7.81 28.88
N LYS A 86 26.42 8.23 28.54
CA LYS A 86 27.65 7.70 29.05
C LYS A 86 28.66 8.81 29.24
N ARG A 87 29.34 8.80 30.36
CA ARG A 87 30.49 9.69 30.57
C ARG A 87 31.64 9.31 29.64
N ASP A 88 32.25 8.15 29.85
CA ASP A 88 33.45 7.68 29.12
C ASP A 88 33.51 6.15 28.95
N ASN A 89 32.40 5.42 29.17
CA ASN A 89 32.43 3.96 29.03
C ASN A 89 32.52 3.54 27.57
N THR A 90 33.66 2.96 27.20
CA THR A 90 34.02 2.57 25.84
C THR A 90 34.15 1.04 25.66
N ASN A 91 33.62 0.24 26.59
CA ASN A 91 33.67 -1.22 26.48
C ASN A 91 32.89 -1.70 25.24
N PRO A 92 33.55 -2.31 24.23
CA PRO A 92 32.91 -2.70 22.98
C PRO A 92 31.74 -3.66 23.13
N GLU A 93 31.86 -4.64 24.04
CA GLU A 93 30.79 -5.64 24.28
C GLU A 93 29.53 -4.98 24.87
N MET A 94 29.71 -4.03 25.78
CA MET A 94 28.61 -3.29 26.35
C MET A 94 27.97 -2.37 25.32
N ILE A 95 28.77 -1.67 24.51
CA ILE A 95 28.26 -0.83 23.41
C ILE A 95 27.41 -1.69 22.49
N GLY A 96 27.88 -2.86 22.06
CA GLY A 96 27.13 -3.74 21.16
C GLY A 96 25.78 -4.22 21.73
N LYS A 97 25.77 -4.63 23.02
CA LYS A 97 24.53 -5.02 23.72
C LYS A 97 23.52 -3.85 23.80
N THR A 98 24.04 -2.68 24.21
CA THR A 98 23.22 -1.46 24.33
C THR A 98 22.70 -1.02 22.97
N VAL A 99 23.48 -1.06 21.90
CA VAL A 99 23.03 -0.75 20.54
C VAL A 99 21.90 -1.69 20.11
N ALA A 100 22.03 -3.00 20.33
CA ALA A 100 20.95 -3.94 20.01
C ALA A 100 19.66 -3.63 20.81
N ALA A 101 19.80 -3.36 22.10
CA ALA A 101 18.69 -3.02 22.98
C ALA A 101 18.02 -1.68 22.60
N LEU A 102 18.80 -0.66 22.26
CA LEU A 102 18.32 0.64 21.80
C LEU A 102 17.58 0.53 20.45
N SER A 103 18.09 -0.26 19.51
CA SER A 103 17.44 -0.54 18.23
C SER A 103 16.05 -1.15 18.44
N ASN A 104 15.92 -2.16 19.30
CA ASN A 104 14.66 -2.80 19.63
C ASN A 104 13.71 -1.86 20.39
N ALA A 105 14.24 -1.07 21.33
CA ALA A 105 13.47 -0.11 22.09
C ALA A 105 12.94 1.05 21.22
N ALA A 106 13.69 1.49 20.20
CA ALA A 106 13.20 2.48 19.24
C ALA A 106 11.91 2.01 18.57
N THR A 107 11.87 0.76 18.09
CA THR A 107 10.68 0.16 17.46
C THR A 107 9.51 0.08 18.45
N LEU A 108 9.73 -0.41 19.65
CA LEU A 108 8.69 -0.50 20.70
C LEU A 108 8.08 0.85 21.05
N ASN A 109 8.87 1.93 20.94
CA ASN A 109 8.43 3.30 21.21
C ASN A 109 7.99 4.06 19.95
N GLY A 110 7.80 3.38 18.80
CA GLY A 110 7.34 3.99 17.56
C GLY A 110 8.29 5.05 16.99
N ARG A 111 9.60 4.94 17.28
CA ARG A 111 10.64 5.85 16.82
C ARG A 111 11.44 5.23 15.68
N ASP A 112 11.92 6.06 14.76
CA ASP A 112 12.78 5.59 13.68
C ASP A 112 14.23 5.35 14.13
N ARG A 113 14.64 5.95 15.27
CA ARG A 113 16.04 5.93 15.78
C ARG A 113 16.09 6.00 17.29
N ALA A 114 17.20 5.50 17.82
CA ALA A 114 17.64 5.65 19.20
C ALA A 114 19.05 6.27 19.22
N TRP A 115 19.52 6.66 20.39
CA TRP A 115 20.76 7.43 20.54
C TRP A 115 21.59 6.92 21.71
N MET A 116 22.91 6.80 21.51
CA MET A 116 23.87 6.59 22.58
C MET A 116 24.87 7.75 22.58
N ILE A 117 25.05 8.40 23.72
CA ILE A 117 25.75 9.68 23.80
C ILE A 117 26.85 9.59 24.85
N TRP A 118 28.06 9.93 24.46
CA TRP A 118 29.21 10.05 25.37
C TRP A 118 29.52 11.51 25.65
N GLY A 119 29.99 11.77 26.89
CA GLY A 119 30.28 13.11 27.39
C GLY A 119 29.15 13.72 28.21
N ILE A 120 28.15 12.91 28.54
CA ILE A 120 27.02 13.29 29.40
C ILE A 120 27.05 12.41 30.66
N GLU A 121 26.86 13.02 31.84
CA GLU A 121 26.74 12.31 33.12
C GLU A 121 25.38 11.60 33.19
N ASP A 122 25.37 10.31 33.54
CA ASP A 122 24.20 9.43 33.46
C ASP A 122 23.04 9.86 34.39
N GLN A 123 23.34 10.42 35.56
CA GLN A 123 22.30 10.79 36.54
C GLN A 123 21.85 12.25 36.44
N SER A 124 22.78 13.19 36.27
CA SER A 124 22.44 14.62 36.23
C SER A 124 22.16 15.15 34.83
N HIS A 125 22.49 14.41 33.78
CA HIS A 125 22.50 14.82 32.39
C HIS A 125 23.38 16.04 32.09
N ASP A 126 24.35 16.34 33.00
CA ASP A 126 25.27 17.42 32.76
C ASP A 126 26.25 17.07 31.64
N ILE A 127 26.57 18.06 30.82
CA ILE A 127 27.59 17.92 29.79
C ILE A 127 28.95 18.00 30.45
N VAL A 128 29.65 16.85 30.57
CA VAL A 128 30.97 16.74 31.22
C VAL A 128 32.12 16.61 30.22
N GLY A 129 31.79 16.19 28.97
CA GLY A 129 32.79 15.91 27.94
C GLY A 129 33.32 14.48 27.98
N THR A 130 33.84 13.99 26.83
CA THR A 130 34.40 12.63 26.70
C THR A 130 35.75 12.62 26.02
N THR A 131 36.57 11.64 26.40
CA THR A 131 37.82 11.28 25.74
C THR A 131 37.66 10.25 24.64
N PHE A 132 36.45 9.69 24.46
CA PHE A 132 36.14 8.68 23.46
C PHE A 132 36.29 9.21 22.04
N ILE A 133 37.09 8.54 21.22
CA ILE A 133 37.33 8.86 19.81
C ILE A 133 36.94 7.64 18.96
N PRO A 134 35.71 7.62 18.36
CA PRO A 134 35.20 6.47 17.60
C PRO A 134 36.11 6.04 16.44
N SER A 135 36.73 6.99 15.75
CA SER A 135 37.57 6.73 14.56
C SER A 135 38.84 5.92 14.88
N VAL A 136 39.38 6.02 16.10
CA VAL A 136 40.58 5.28 16.53
C VAL A 136 40.26 4.11 17.47
N ALA A 137 39.02 4.01 17.95
CA ALA A 137 38.59 2.95 18.86
C ALA A 137 38.67 1.58 18.19
N LYS A 138 39.15 0.57 18.91
CA LYS A 138 39.33 -0.79 18.38
C LYS A 138 38.85 -1.86 19.35
N LYS A 139 38.46 -3.02 18.80
CA LYS A 139 38.31 -4.30 19.51
C LYS A 139 39.39 -5.25 18.98
N GLY A 140 40.43 -5.49 19.77
CA GLY A 140 41.62 -6.17 19.26
C GLY A 140 42.29 -5.37 18.12
N ASN A 141 42.48 -5.97 16.97
CA ASN A 141 43.07 -5.32 15.80
C ASN A 141 42.03 -4.67 14.87
N GLN A 142 40.72 -4.81 15.14
CA GLN A 142 39.66 -4.33 14.28
C GLN A 142 39.09 -2.99 14.76
N ASN A 143 38.74 -2.08 13.81
CA ASN A 143 38.03 -0.84 14.12
C ASN A 143 36.71 -1.14 14.82
N LEU A 144 36.36 -0.38 15.87
CA LEU A 144 35.17 -0.60 16.69
C LEU A 144 33.88 -0.61 15.88
N LEU A 145 33.69 0.37 14.97
CA LEU A 145 32.47 0.46 14.16
C LEU A 145 32.32 -0.77 13.25
N SER A 146 33.39 -1.15 12.56
CA SER A 146 33.38 -2.33 11.67
C SER A 146 33.09 -3.61 12.45
N TRP A 147 33.64 -3.76 13.65
CA TRP A 147 33.40 -4.89 14.53
C TRP A 147 31.93 -4.92 15.02
N LEU A 148 31.38 -3.78 15.46
CA LEU A 148 29.98 -3.68 15.89
C LEU A 148 29.03 -4.10 14.77
N ILE A 149 29.21 -3.57 13.55
CA ILE A 149 28.38 -3.92 12.39
C ILE A 149 28.45 -5.43 12.07
N GLN A 150 29.62 -6.03 12.23
CA GLN A 150 29.79 -7.49 12.00
C GLN A 150 29.10 -8.34 13.06
N MET A 151 29.07 -7.88 14.33
CA MET A 151 28.49 -8.62 15.46
C MET A 151 26.98 -8.40 15.60
N LEU A 152 26.40 -7.42 14.90
CA LEU A 152 24.97 -7.14 14.88
C LEU A 152 24.26 -7.93 13.77
N ALA A 153 23.08 -8.47 14.08
CA ALA A 153 22.19 -9.14 13.12
C ALA A 153 20.74 -8.68 13.35
N PRO A 154 20.05 -8.11 12.35
CA PRO A 154 20.60 -7.67 11.06
C PRO A 154 21.70 -6.62 11.21
N ARG A 155 22.53 -6.44 10.20
CA ARG A 155 23.55 -5.38 10.20
C ARG A 155 22.86 -4.03 10.27
N LEU A 156 23.32 -3.16 11.16
CA LEU A 156 22.79 -1.81 11.31
C LEU A 156 23.76 -0.80 10.70
N ASN A 157 23.19 0.24 10.06
CA ASN A 157 23.97 1.37 9.61
C ASN A 157 24.14 2.37 10.77
N LEU A 158 25.21 2.19 11.54
CA LEU A 158 25.54 3.01 12.69
C LEU A 158 26.31 4.25 12.24
N LEU A 159 25.95 5.42 12.75
CA LEU A 159 26.63 6.69 12.45
C LEU A 159 27.08 7.39 13.71
N PHE A 160 28.36 7.72 13.77
CA PHE A 160 28.93 8.56 14.83
C PHE A 160 28.92 10.03 14.37
N HIS A 161 28.43 10.90 15.25
CA HIS A 161 28.50 12.35 15.13
C HIS A 161 29.33 12.87 16.31
N GLU A 162 30.24 13.77 16.06
CA GLU A 162 31.09 14.33 17.10
C GLU A 162 31.32 15.82 16.90
N ASP A 163 31.12 16.59 17.97
CA ASP A 163 31.41 18.03 18.03
C ASP A 163 31.61 18.46 19.52
N SER A 164 31.83 19.74 19.76
CA SER A 164 31.93 20.30 21.10
C SER A 164 30.65 21.09 21.45
N VAL A 165 30.15 20.83 22.67
CA VAL A 165 29.03 21.57 23.28
C VAL A 165 29.59 22.23 24.55
N ASP A 166 29.46 23.56 24.68
CA ASP A 166 29.99 24.35 25.77
C ASP A 166 31.51 24.14 25.97
N GLY A 167 32.25 24.00 24.86
CA GLY A 167 33.69 23.73 24.89
C GLY A 167 34.10 22.31 25.31
N LYS A 168 33.13 21.44 25.57
CA LYS A 168 33.32 20.04 25.96
C LYS A 168 32.98 19.12 24.80
N ARG A 169 33.82 18.13 24.53
CA ARG A 169 33.59 17.18 23.43
C ARG A 169 32.46 16.23 23.77
N VAL A 170 31.51 16.05 22.81
CA VAL A 170 30.41 15.11 22.91
C VAL A 170 30.40 14.23 21.65
N VAL A 171 30.12 12.95 21.83
CA VAL A 171 29.99 11.96 20.74
C VAL A 171 28.59 11.36 20.80
N VAL A 172 27.91 11.34 19.68
CA VAL A 172 26.56 10.78 19.52
C VAL A 172 26.60 9.62 18.52
N LEU A 173 26.17 8.45 18.94
CA LEU A 173 25.93 7.30 18.06
C LEU A 173 24.45 7.23 17.72
N GLU A 174 24.16 7.33 16.44
CA GLU A 174 22.85 7.13 15.88
C GLU A 174 22.59 5.65 15.64
N VAL A 175 21.51 5.11 16.22
CA VAL A 175 21.12 3.71 16.15
C VAL A 175 19.75 3.60 15.46
N PRO A 176 19.66 3.00 14.26
CA PRO A 176 18.38 2.77 13.58
C PRO A 176 17.47 1.83 14.39
N ALA A 177 16.16 2.05 14.30
CA ALA A 177 15.16 1.13 14.86
C ALA A 177 15.22 -0.24 14.18
N ALA A 178 14.92 -1.31 14.92
CA ALA A 178 14.76 -2.65 14.37
C ALA A 178 13.60 -2.67 13.35
N GLY A 179 13.83 -3.25 12.17
CA GLY A 179 12.89 -3.12 11.03
C GLY A 179 11.81 -4.20 10.96
N HIS A 180 12.21 -5.47 10.98
CA HIS A 180 11.33 -6.62 10.72
C HIS A 180 11.62 -7.84 11.59
N GLN A 181 12.68 -7.77 12.37
CA GLN A 181 13.07 -8.77 13.35
C GLN A 181 13.86 -8.10 14.47
N PRO A 182 13.95 -8.71 15.66
CA PRO A 182 14.75 -8.19 16.74
C PRO A 182 16.22 -8.02 16.33
N THR A 183 16.79 -6.88 16.68
CA THR A 183 18.24 -6.68 16.54
C THR A 183 18.96 -7.49 17.62
N MET A 184 19.89 -8.33 17.15
CA MET A 184 20.73 -9.19 18.00
C MET A 184 22.18 -8.69 18.00
N PHE A 185 22.87 -8.88 19.11
CA PHE A 185 24.31 -8.72 19.22
C PHE A 185 24.93 -10.05 19.68
N SER A 186 25.95 -10.53 18.97
CA SER A 186 26.60 -11.83 19.24
C SER A 186 25.59 -12.98 19.34
N GLY A 187 24.56 -13.02 18.46
CA GLY A 187 23.54 -14.06 18.41
C GLY A 187 22.49 -14.00 19.53
N LYS A 188 22.46 -12.93 20.36
CA LYS A 188 21.45 -12.73 21.41
C LYS A 188 20.71 -11.43 21.20
N ALA A 189 19.39 -11.46 21.39
CA ALA A 189 18.55 -10.28 21.36
C ALA A 189 18.51 -9.61 22.75
N TRP A 190 18.53 -8.28 22.76
CA TRP A 190 18.59 -7.46 23.95
C TRP A 190 17.43 -6.46 24.00
N CYS A 191 16.88 -6.21 25.19
CA CYS A 191 15.84 -5.21 25.43
C CYS A 191 16.26 -4.17 26.46
N ARG A 192 15.45 -3.11 26.54
CA ARG A 192 15.53 -2.09 27.58
C ARG A 192 14.38 -2.26 28.56
N VAL A 193 14.70 -2.26 29.85
CA VAL A 193 13.73 -2.16 30.94
C VAL A 193 14.14 -0.94 31.76
N GLY A 194 13.40 0.15 31.62
CA GLY A 194 13.90 1.46 32.02
C GLY A 194 15.16 1.83 31.26
N SER A 195 16.22 2.20 31.99
CA SER A 195 17.56 2.49 31.45
C SER A 195 18.47 1.26 31.37
N ALA A 196 18.07 0.09 31.88
CA ALA A 196 18.91 -1.09 31.93
C ALA A 196 18.76 -1.99 30.69
N THR A 197 19.88 -2.60 30.26
CA THR A 197 19.93 -3.53 29.13
C THR A 197 19.84 -4.98 29.64
N HIS A 198 18.86 -5.75 29.10
CA HIS A 198 18.61 -7.13 29.52
C HIS A 198 18.52 -8.07 28.31
N ASP A 199 18.77 -9.37 28.52
CA ASP A 199 18.50 -10.44 27.54
C ASP A 199 16.99 -10.62 27.41
N PHE A 200 16.45 -10.70 26.18
CA PHE A 200 14.99 -10.92 25.93
C PHE A 200 14.45 -12.17 26.61
N ARG A 201 15.27 -13.18 26.83
CA ARG A 201 14.83 -14.41 27.51
C ARG A 201 14.29 -14.16 28.92
N ALA A 202 14.71 -13.09 29.57
CA ALA A 202 14.20 -12.70 30.88
C ALA A 202 12.88 -11.90 30.81
N TYR A 203 12.49 -11.43 29.60
CA TYR A 203 11.34 -10.54 29.37
C TYR A 203 10.56 -10.95 28.10
N PRO A 204 9.95 -12.14 28.06
CA PRO A 204 9.27 -12.67 26.87
C PRO A 204 8.05 -11.83 26.46
N GLU A 205 7.47 -11.04 27.36
CA GLU A 205 6.39 -10.08 27.06
C GLU A 205 6.88 -8.94 26.17
N ILE A 206 8.08 -8.39 26.41
CA ILE A 206 8.69 -7.33 25.63
C ILE A 206 9.03 -7.86 24.21
N GLU A 207 9.53 -9.08 24.13
CA GLU A 207 9.80 -9.73 22.83
C GLU A 207 8.51 -9.90 22.02
N ARG A 208 7.43 -10.36 22.67
CA ARG A 208 6.10 -10.51 22.03
C ARG A 208 5.57 -9.18 21.53
N ASP A 209 5.72 -8.10 22.31
CA ASP A 209 5.25 -6.78 21.92
C ASP A 209 6.09 -6.21 20.77
N LEU A 210 7.39 -6.50 20.72
CA LEU A 210 8.24 -6.14 19.58
C LEU A 210 7.79 -6.86 18.30
N TRP A 211 7.47 -8.15 18.38
CA TRP A 211 6.93 -8.89 17.24
C TRP A 211 5.58 -8.32 16.76
N LYS A 212 4.69 -7.91 17.68
CA LYS A 212 3.45 -7.20 17.32
C LYS A 212 3.74 -5.88 16.58
N CYS A 213 4.75 -5.12 16.99
CA CYS A 213 5.16 -3.90 16.28
C CYS A 213 5.61 -4.20 14.85
N PHE A 214 6.34 -5.30 14.62
CA PHE A 214 6.73 -5.73 13.27
C PHE A 214 5.52 -6.17 12.46
N ASP A 215 4.61 -6.94 13.04
CA ASP A 215 3.38 -7.40 12.38
C ASP A 215 2.42 -6.25 12.07
N ALA A 216 2.37 -5.22 12.91
CA ALA A 216 1.58 -4.01 12.68
C ALA A 216 2.11 -3.16 11.50
N THR A 217 3.35 -3.38 11.05
CA THR A 217 3.86 -2.68 9.88
C THR A 217 3.21 -3.23 8.62
N PRO A 218 2.42 -2.43 7.87
CA PRO A 218 1.81 -2.88 6.62
C PRO A 218 2.85 -3.50 5.68
N PHE A 219 2.47 -4.58 5.01
CA PHE A 219 3.37 -5.30 4.09
C PHE A 219 4.05 -4.36 3.10
N GLU A 220 3.33 -3.38 2.59
CA GLU A 220 3.80 -2.39 1.61
C GLU A 220 5.01 -1.57 2.10
N LYS A 221 5.07 -1.30 3.41
CA LYS A 221 6.13 -0.50 4.03
C LYS A 221 7.34 -1.32 4.48
N ARG A 222 7.22 -2.66 4.49
CA ARG A 222 8.34 -3.55 4.84
C ARG A 222 9.41 -3.49 3.75
N ILE A 223 10.66 -3.80 4.13
CA ILE A 223 11.79 -3.76 3.21
C ILE A 223 11.82 -5.06 2.38
N ALA A 224 11.89 -4.89 1.06
CA ALA A 224 12.06 -5.97 0.10
C ALA A 224 13.55 -6.32 -0.10
N LEU A 225 14.41 -5.29 -0.12
CA LEU A 225 15.86 -5.43 -0.23
C LEU A 225 16.53 -4.25 0.48
N SER A 226 17.48 -4.54 1.38
CA SER A 226 18.20 -3.53 2.17
C SER A 226 19.58 -3.21 1.62
N ASP A 227 20.11 -2.04 2.01
CA ASP A 227 21.49 -1.61 1.79
C ASP A 227 21.94 -1.64 0.32
N CYS A 228 21.06 -1.28 -0.61
CA CYS A 228 21.38 -1.18 -2.02
C CYS A 228 22.15 0.10 -2.32
N SER A 229 23.17 0.03 -3.16
CA SER A 229 23.82 1.21 -3.77
C SER A 229 22.84 1.92 -4.71
N LYS A 230 23.16 3.16 -5.10
CA LYS A 230 22.38 3.89 -6.12
C LYS A 230 22.27 3.11 -7.41
N GLU A 231 23.36 2.53 -7.85
CA GLU A 231 23.50 1.78 -9.10
C GLU A 231 22.61 0.52 -9.07
N GLU A 232 22.62 -0.23 -7.96
CA GLU A 232 21.77 -1.40 -7.77
C GLU A 232 20.28 -1.03 -7.78
N VAL A 233 19.89 0.05 -7.12
CA VAL A 233 18.50 0.54 -7.16
C VAL A 233 18.07 0.88 -8.58
N MET A 234 18.94 1.58 -9.34
CA MET A 234 18.68 1.94 -10.76
C MET A 234 18.63 0.72 -11.66
N GLU A 235 19.39 -0.35 -11.36
CA GLU A 235 19.32 -1.63 -12.07
C GLU A 235 18.03 -2.40 -11.78
N LEU A 236 17.60 -2.46 -10.53
CA LEU A 236 16.49 -3.28 -10.06
C LEU A 236 15.11 -2.69 -10.35
N LEU A 237 14.96 -1.36 -10.31
CA LEU A 237 13.68 -0.66 -10.48
C LEU A 237 13.59 0.06 -11.83
N ASP A 238 12.38 0.12 -12.38
CA ASP A 238 12.07 0.76 -13.67
C ASP A 238 11.68 2.23 -13.50
N PHE A 239 12.67 3.09 -13.38
CA PHE A 239 12.49 4.53 -13.30
C PHE A 239 11.97 5.16 -14.61
N ARG A 240 12.22 4.51 -15.75
CA ARG A 240 11.74 5.00 -17.05
C ARG A 240 10.21 4.93 -17.10
N SER A 241 9.65 3.78 -16.73
CA SER A 241 8.19 3.62 -16.68
C SER A 241 7.55 4.57 -15.69
N TYR A 242 8.18 4.84 -14.53
CA TYR A 242 7.67 5.82 -13.58
C TYR A 242 7.56 7.22 -14.19
N ARG A 243 8.59 7.67 -14.92
CA ARG A 243 8.56 8.96 -15.63
C ARG A 243 7.41 9.02 -16.64
N THR A 244 7.26 7.98 -17.45
CA THR A 244 6.23 7.92 -18.50
C THR A 244 4.82 7.91 -17.92
N LEU A 245 4.58 7.15 -16.84
CA LEU A 245 3.27 7.01 -16.21
C LEU A 245 2.79 8.27 -15.48
N LEU A 246 3.71 9.14 -15.07
CA LEU A 246 3.41 10.37 -14.33
C LEU A 246 3.71 11.65 -15.10
N ASP A 247 4.00 11.54 -16.40
CA ASP A 247 4.34 12.68 -17.30
C ASP A 247 5.48 13.56 -16.75
N PHE A 248 6.47 12.94 -16.08
CA PHE A 248 7.64 13.68 -15.57
C PHE A 248 8.56 14.13 -16.72
N PRO A 249 9.09 15.37 -16.65
CA PRO A 249 10.02 15.86 -17.66
C PRO A 249 11.24 14.96 -17.82
N ALA A 250 11.67 14.74 -19.06
CA ALA A 250 12.84 13.92 -19.37
C ALA A 250 14.17 14.47 -18.79
N SER A 251 14.21 15.77 -18.46
CA SER A 251 15.41 16.50 -18.00
C SER A 251 15.74 16.37 -16.51
N GLY A 252 14.98 15.60 -15.71
CA GLY A 252 15.24 15.39 -14.28
C GLY A 252 16.50 14.55 -14.03
N SER A 253 17.36 14.97 -13.08
CA SER A 253 18.54 14.20 -12.66
C SER A 253 18.15 12.90 -11.94
N ASP A 254 19.04 11.89 -11.93
CA ASP A 254 18.83 10.64 -11.18
C ASP A 254 18.60 10.88 -9.68
N VAL A 255 19.21 11.93 -9.11
CA VAL A 255 19.05 12.29 -7.69
C VAL A 255 17.60 12.71 -7.42
N SER A 256 17.00 13.51 -8.32
CA SER A 256 15.61 13.94 -8.18
C SER A 256 14.63 12.77 -8.31
N LEU A 257 14.97 11.72 -9.08
CA LEU A 257 14.16 10.50 -9.19
C LEU A 257 14.20 9.66 -7.93
N LEU A 258 15.38 9.43 -7.36
CA LEU A 258 15.51 8.71 -6.09
C LEU A 258 14.77 9.43 -4.95
N ASP A 259 14.83 10.76 -4.92
CA ASP A 259 14.08 11.55 -3.94
C ASP A 259 12.57 11.48 -4.18
N SER A 260 12.12 11.43 -5.43
CA SER A 260 10.71 11.20 -5.77
C SER A 260 10.25 9.81 -5.31
N PHE A 261 11.02 8.76 -5.58
CA PHE A 261 10.74 7.40 -5.11
C PHE A 261 10.70 7.31 -3.59
N ARG A 262 11.57 8.06 -2.91
CA ARG A 262 11.54 8.15 -1.45
C ARG A 262 10.29 8.87 -0.94
N ALA A 263 9.89 9.95 -1.57
CA ALA A 263 8.67 10.70 -1.20
C ALA A 263 7.41 9.85 -1.36
N GLU A 264 7.37 8.97 -2.36
CA GLU A 264 6.30 7.99 -2.58
C GLU A 264 6.35 6.78 -1.61
N GLY A 265 7.43 6.63 -0.85
CA GLY A 265 7.63 5.49 0.03
C GLY A 265 8.12 4.21 -0.67
N PHE A 266 8.56 4.29 -1.94
CA PHE A 266 9.14 3.16 -2.67
C PHE A 266 10.57 2.86 -2.24
N LEU A 267 11.26 3.88 -1.73
CA LEU A 267 12.61 3.80 -1.20
C LEU A 267 12.68 4.42 0.20
N ARG A 268 13.60 3.91 1.01
CA ARG A 268 14.03 4.52 2.27
C ARG A 268 15.54 4.74 2.23
N ARG A 269 16.02 5.77 2.92
CA ARG A 269 17.47 5.94 3.12
C ARG A 269 17.96 4.96 4.17
N SER A 270 19.00 4.21 3.83
CA SER A 270 19.81 3.42 4.74
C SER A 270 21.15 4.13 4.92
N GLY A 271 21.23 5.01 5.92
CA GLY A 271 22.37 5.89 6.13
C GLY A 271 22.58 6.95 5.04
N THR A 272 23.84 7.31 4.80
CA THR A 272 24.20 8.39 3.86
C THR A 272 24.35 7.93 2.42
N ARG A 273 24.71 6.65 2.20
CA ARG A 273 25.11 6.13 0.88
C ARG A 273 24.20 5.06 0.31
N PHE A 274 23.41 4.38 1.16
CA PHE A 274 22.61 3.23 0.76
C PHE A 274 21.11 3.53 0.77
N TRP A 275 20.37 2.64 0.15
CA TRP A 275 18.92 2.69 0.02
C TRP A 275 18.31 1.34 0.34
N ASP A 276 17.18 1.37 1.00
CA ASP A 276 16.31 0.21 1.14
C ASP A 276 15.17 0.31 0.15
N ILE A 277 14.91 -0.76 -0.58
CA ILE A 277 13.75 -0.87 -1.47
C ILE A 277 12.61 -1.46 -0.65
N THR A 278 11.46 -0.76 -0.61
CA THR A 278 10.27 -1.26 0.08
C THR A 278 9.53 -2.29 -0.78
N ASN A 279 8.66 -3.11 -0.15
CA ASN A 279 7.80 -4.02 -0.89
C ASN A 279 6.90 -3.26 -1.88
N LEU A 280 6.41 -2.06 -1.52
CA LEU A 280 5.63 -1.22 -2.42
C LEU A 280 6.43 -0.82 -3.67
N GLY A 281 7.67 -0.39 -3.49
CA GLY A 281 8.56 -0.04 -4.60
C GLY A 281 8.84 -1.22 -5.52
N ALA A 282 9.13 -2.39 -4.93
CA ALA A 282 9.38 -3.63 -5.66
C ALA A 282 8.13 -4.10 -6.42
N ILE A 283 6.95 -4.17 -5.76
CA ILE A 283 5.69 -4.61 -6.39
C ILE A 283 5.29 -3.71 -7.55
N LEU A 284 5.49 -2.39 -7.45
CA LEU A 284 5.10 -1.46 -8.50
C LEU A 284 6.12 -1.39 -9.65
N PHE A 285 7.42 -1.34 -9.33
CA PHE A 285 8.45 -0.94 -10.28
C PHE A 285 9.60 -1.94 -10.48
N ALA A 286 9.55 -3.14 -9.90
CA ALA A 286 10.58 -4.14 -10.19
C ALA A 286 10.68 -4.42 -11.69
N LYS A 287 11.89 -4.40 -12.25
CA LYS A 287 12.17 -4.94 -13.59
C LYS A 287 12.02 -6.46 -13.61
N ASP A 288 12.30 -7.10 -12.48
CA ASP A 288 12.10 -8.53 -12.26
C ASP A 288 11.76 -8.80 -10.78
N LEU A 289 10.52 -9.21 -10.50
CA LEU A 289 10.03 -9.54 -9.16
C LEU A 289 10.81 -10.68 -8.49
N LEU A 290 11.40 -11.58 -9.28
CA LEU A 290 12.20 -12.70 -8.74
C LEU A 290 13.48 -12.24 -8.03
N LYS A 291 13.92 -11.01 -8.26
CA LYS A 291 15.06 -10.42 -7.55
C LYS A 291 14.73 -10.01 -6.10
N PHE A 292 13.46 -10.03 -5.72
CA PHE A 292 12.97 -9.60 -4.41
C PHE A 292 12.30 -10.77 -3.68
N PRO A 293 12.97 -11.41 -2.70
CA PRO A 293 12.47 -12.62 -2.05
C PRO A 293 11.07 -12.49 -1.46
N THR A 294 10.73 -11.32 -0.89
CA THR A 294 9.43 -11.05 -0.24
C THR A 294 8.26 -10.97 -1.21
N VAL A 295 8.52 -10.65 -2.48
CA VAL A 295 7.49 -10.44 -3.52
C VAL A 295 7.67 -11.33 -4.74
N SER A 296 8.63 -12.24 -4.73
CA SER A 296 9.02 -13.09 -5.88
C SER A 296 7.86 -13.91 -6.45
N ARG A 297 6.90 -14.34 -5.61
CA ARG A 297 5.72 -15.12 -6.01
C ARG A 297 4.43 -14.29 -6.09
N LYS A 298 4.54 -12.96 -6.17
CA LYS A 298 3.39 -12.06 -6.27
C LYS A 298 3.12 -11.60 -7.71
N GLY A 299 3.86 -12.10 -8.69
CA GLY A 299 3.59 -11.92 -10.11
C GLY A 299 2.26 -12.56 -10.53
N LEU A 300 1.53 -11.91 -11.45
CA LEU A 300 0.28 -12.46 -11.98
C LEU A 300 0.59 -13.69 -12.86
N ARG A 301 -0.07 -14.81 -12.55
CA ARG A 301 0.02 -16.03 -13.36
C ARG A 301 -1.16 -16.15 -14.30
N LEU A 302 -0.90 -16.46 -15.56
CA LEU A 302 -1.89 -16.71 -16.59
C LEU A 302 -1.80 -18.19 -16.99
N ILE A 303 -2.89 -18.94 -16.86
CA ILE A 303 -2.95 -20.36 -17.18
C ILE A 303 -4.07 -20.61 -18.18
N PHE A 304 -3.77 -21.28 -19.27
CA PHE A 304 -4.71 -21.57 -20.35
C PHE A 304 -5.00 -23.07 -20.38
N TYR A 305 -6.27 -23.44 -20.37
CA TYR A 305 -6.75 -24.81 -20.42
C TYR A 305 -7.50 -25.11 -21.71
N THR A 306 -7.35 -26.31 -22.26
CA THR A 306 -8.06 -26.76 -23.48
C THR A 306 -9.55 -27.01 -23.25
N GLY A 307 -9.95 -27.30 -22.03
CA GLY A 307 -11.31 -27.74 -21.69
C GLY A 307 -11.97 -26.92 -20.59
N LYS A 308 -12.99 -27.50 -19.96
CA LYS A 308 -13.73 -26.91 -18.83
C LYS A 308 -13.06 -27.17 -17.47
N GLY A 309 -12.06 -28.04 -17.40
CA GLY A 309 -11.38 -28.46 -16.18
C GLY A 309 -9.89 -28.11 -16.18
N ARG A 310 -9.25 -28.23 -15.00
CA ARG A 310 -7.83 -27.87 -14.76
C ARG A 310 -6.82 -28.95 -15.13
N VAL A 311 -7.25 -30.07 -15.70
CA VAL A 311 -6.38 -31.25 -15.90
C VAL A 311 -5.35 -31.02 -17.01
N THR A 312 -5.73 -30.32 -18.09
CA THR A 312 -4.86 -30.16 -19.26
C THR A 312 -4.64 -28.67 -19.55
N ALA A 313 -3.54 -28.13 -19.04
CA ALA A 313 -3.08 -26.79 -19.40
C ALA A 313 -2.35 -26.83 -20.76
N THR A 314 -2.63 -25.88 -21.63
CA THR A 314 -1.91 -25.70 -22.91
C THR A 314 -0.60 -24.95 -22.70
N HIS A 315 -0.66 -23.89 -21.93
CA HIS A 315 0.53 -23.10 -21.56
C HIS A 315 0.25 -22.25 -20.33
N GLU A 316 1.34 -21.83 -19.71
CA GLU A 316 1.34 -20.95 -18.54
C GLU A 316 2.34 -19.81 -18.77
N ARG A 317 2.01 -18.64 -18.24
CA ARG A 317 2.90 -17.48 -18.24
C ARG A 317 2.83 -16.78 -16.90
N GLU A 318 3.99 -16.49 -16.33
CA GLU A 318 4.12 -15.74 -15.07
C GLU A 318 4.62 -14.32 -15.35
N GLY A 319 3.94 -13.33 -14.78
CA GLY A 319 4.34 -11.93 -14.83
C GLY A 319 5.56 -11.70 -13.94
N ARG A 320 6.64 -11.17 -14.52
CA ARG A 320 7.90 -10.90 -13.82
C ARG A 320 8.12 -9.44 -13.49
N LYS A 321 7.45 -8.54 -14.19
CA LYS A 321 7.55 -7.09 -13.97
C LYS A 321 6.64 -6.64 -12.83
N GLY A 322 7.01 -5.54 -12.19
CA GLY A 322 6.15 -4.85 -11.23
C GLY A 322 4.81 -4.44 -11.83
N TYR A 323 3.80 -4.25 -11.01
CA TYR A 323 2.41 -4.07 -11.46
C TYR A 323 2.24 -2.81 -12.32
N ALA A 324 2.85 -1.68 -11.92
CA ALA A 324 2.76 -0.45 -12.70
C ALA A 324 3.38 -0.59 -14.10
N THR A 325 4.47 -1.36 -14.21
CA THR A 325 5.24 -1.50 -15.45
C THR A 325 4.77 -2.67 -16.32
N GLY A 326 4.16 -3.69 -15.70
CA GLY A 326 3.78 -4.93 -16.36
C GLY A 326 2.32 -5.03 -16.75
N PHE A 327 1.43 -4.22 -16.14
CA PHE A 327 -0.02 -4.35 -16.31
C PHE A 327 -0.47 -4.20 -17.77
N GLY A 328 -0.03 -3.15 -18.47
CA GLY A 328 -0.37 -2.92 -19.88
C GLY A 328 -0.02 -4.12 -20.76
N GLY A 329 1.25 -4.57 -20.70
CA GLY A 329 1.69 -5.72 -21.49
C GLY A 329 0.99 -7.04 -21.11
N CYS A 330 0.54 -7.18 -19.86
CA CYS A 330 -0.29 -8.31 -19.45
C CYS A 330 -1.67 -8.27 -20.10
N MET A 331 -2.33 -7.11 -20.12
CA MET A 331 -3.64 -6.94 -20.75
C MET A 331 -3.58 -7.10 -22.27
N ASP A 332 -2.53 -6.58 -22.93
CA ASP A 332 -2.29 -6.79 -24.36
C ASP A 332 -2.13 -8.29 -24.69
N TYR A 333 -1.35 -8.99 -23.86
CA TYR A 333 -1.18 -10.44 -24.03
C TYR A 333 -2.49 -11.20 -23.81
N LEU A 334 -3.25 -10.92 -22.75
CA LEU A 334 -4.56 -11.51 -22.51
C LEU A 334 -5.49 -11.26 -23.70
N SER A 335 -5.58 -10.01 -24.15
CA SER A 335 -6.43 -9.65 -25.31
C SER A 335 -6.07 -10.45 -26.58
N SER A 336 -4.78 -10.67 -26.83
CA SER A 336 -4.31 -11.43 -27.99
C SER A 336 -4.60 -12.94 -27.93
N GLN A 337 -4.78 -13.49 -26.72
CA GLN A 337 -5.00 -14.92 -26.50
C GLN A 337 -6.49 -15.29 -26.33
N LEU A 338 -7.35 -14.30 -26.07
CA LEU A 338 -8.76 -14.56 -25.87
C LEU A 338 -9.48 -14.81 -27.21
N PRO A 339 -10.50 -15.70 -27.23
CA PRO A 339 -11.27 -15.96 -28.42
C PRO A 339 -12.01 -14.68 -28.87
N GLN A 340 -12.04 -14.48 -30.17
CA GLN A 340 -12.74 -13.38 -30.81
C GLN A 340 -13.90 -13.92 -31.63
N ASN A 341 -15.02 -13.20 -31.64
CA ASN A 341 -16.14 -13.47 -32.51
C ASN A 341 -16.03 -12.56 -33.74
N GLU A 342 -16.15 -13.15 -34.91
CA GLU A 342 -16.26 -12.40 -36.17
C GLU A 342 -17.68 -11.83 -36.29
N VAL A 343 -17.81 -10.51 -36.26
CA VAL A 343 -19.07 -9.82 -36.53
C VAL A 343 -19.00 -9.25 -37.95
N ILE A 344 -19.87 -9.78 -38.83
CA ILE A 344 -19.96 -9.34 -40.22
C ILE A 344 -20.88 -8.12 -40.28
N GLY A 345 -20.32 -6.95 -40.49
CA GLY A 345 -21.07 -5.72 -40.80
C GLY A 345 -21.36 -5.58 -42.29
N PRO A 346 -22.14 -4.57 -42.72
CA PRO A 346 -22.51 -4.38 -44.11
C PRO A 346 -21.35 -4.19 -45.09
N ALA A 347 -20.20 -3.67 -44.60
CA ALA A 347 -19.04 -3.38 -45.43
C ALA A 347 -17.72 -4.01 -44.91
N TYR A 348 -17.62 -4.26 -43.61
CA TYR A 348 -16.38 -4.76 -42.96
C TYR A 348 -16.68 -5.83 -41.92
N ARG A 349 -15.78 -6.79 -41.83
CA ARG A 349 -15.74 -7.75 -40.70
C ARG A 349 -15.05 -7.07 -39.54
N LYS A 350 -15.54 -7.29 -38.33
CA LYS A 350 -14.93 -6.81 -37.09
C LYS A 350 -14.81 -7.96 -36.10
N ASP A 351 -13.60 -8.18 -35.64
CA ASP A 351 -13.34 -9.11 -34.53
C ASP A 351 -13.74 -8.44 -33.22
N VAL A 352 -14.65 -9.07 -32.49
CA VAL A 352 -15.11 -8.60 -31.18
C VAL A 352 -14.73 -9.64 -30.14
N PRO A 353 -14.00 -9.26 -29.07
CA PRO A 353 -13.68 -10.18 -28.00
C PRO A 353 -14.92 -10.83 -27.40
N VAL A 354 -14.85 -12.15 -27.15
CA VAL A 354 -15.95 -12.89 -26.49
C VAL A 354 -16.21 -12.36 -25.08
N TYR A 355 -15.14 -11.92 -24.40
CA TYR A 355 -15.22 -11.33 -23.07
C TYR A 355 -14.98 -9.82 -23.14
N PRO A 356 -15.79 -8.99 -22.43
CA PRO A 356 -15.56 -7.55 -22.37
C PRO A 356 -14.20 -7.24 -21.75
N LEU A 357 -13.29 -6.65 -22.53
CA LEU A 357 -11.92 -6.36 -22.06
C LEU A 357 -11.92 -5.39 -20.87
N LEU A 358 -12.88 -4.47 -20.79
CA LEU A 358 -13.00 -3.57 -19.66
C LEU A 358 -13.34 -4.33 -18.37
N ALA A 359 -14.29 -5.28 -18.42
CA ALA A 359 -14.63 -6.12 -17.28
C ALA A 359 -13.42 -6.97 -16.81
N LEU A 360 -12.70 -7.57 -17.76
CA LEU A 360 -11.52 -8.37 -17.45
C LEU A 360 -10.41 -7.50 -16.84
N ARG A 361 -10.17 -6.30 -17.38
CA ARG A 361 -9.21 -5.33 -16.87
C ARG A 361 -9.50 -4.96 -15.41
N GLU A 362 -10.75 -4.66 -15.08
CA GLU A 362 -11.16 -4.34 -13.70
C GLU A 362 -10.94 -5.54 -12.76
N LEU A 363 -11.30 -6.76 -13.17
CA LEU A 363 -11.07 -7.94 -12.36
C LEU A 363 -9.57 -8.22 -12.13
N VAL A 364 -8.73 -8.05 -13.14
CA VAL A 364 -7.27 -8.21 -13.01
C VAL A 364 -6.70 -7.13 -12.09
N ALA A 365 -7.10 -5.87 -12.25
CA ALA A 365 -6.65 -4.79 -11.38
C ALA A 365 -7.04 -5.04 -9.91
N ASN A 366 -8.30 -5.44 -9.66
CA ASN A 366 -8.78 -5.78 -8.32
C ASN A 366 -8.02 -6.96 -7.71
N THR A 367 -7.70 -7.97 -8.50
CA THR A 367 -6.91 -9.14 -8.07
C THR A 367 -5.50 -8.75 -7.59
N LEU A 368 -4.86 -7.80 -8.27
CA LEU A 368 -3.54 -7.30 -7.87
C LEU A 368 -3.60 -6.47 -6.57
N ILE A 369 -4.65 -5.66 -6.41
CA ILE A 369 -4.77 -4.71 -5.28
C ILE A 369 -5.24 -5.40 -4.01
N HIS A 370 -6.23 -6.31 -4.11
CA HIS A 370 -6.92 -6.86 -2.94
C HIS A 370 -6.29 -8.15 -2.38
N GLN A 371 -5.16 -8.62 -2.95
CA GLN A 371 -4.49 -9.80 -2.44
C GLN A 371 -3.96 -9.61 -1.02
N ASP A 372 -3.94 -10.70 -0.26
CA ASP A 372 -3.25 -10.78 1.01
C ASP A 372 -1.78 -11.13 0.78
N PHE A 373 -0.91 -10.14 0.89
CA PHE A 373 0.53 -10.32 0.70
C PHE A 373 1.18 -11.14 1.83
N GLY A 374 0.53 -11.26 2.99
CA GLY A 374 0.99 -12.09 4.10
C GLY A 374 0.93 -13.59 3.80
N MET A 375 0.07 -14.00 2.85
CA MET A 375 -0.03 -15.41 2.45
C MET A 375 1.16 -15.81 1.57
N SER A 376 2.02 -16.70 2.07
CA SER A 376 3.17 -17.23 1.35
C SER A 376 2.79 -18.36 0.39
N GLY A 377 3.64 -18.61 -0.63
CA GLY A 377 3.47 -19.74 -1.56
C GLY A 377 2.36 -19.59 -2.61
N THR A 378 1.64 -18.47 -2.61
CA THR A 378 0.52 -18.19 -3.52
C THR A 378 0.59 -16.76 -4.06
N GLY A 379 -0.07 -16.52 -5.19
CA GLY A 379 -0.13 -15.23 -5.86
C GLY A 379 -1.41 -15.07 -6.69
N PRO A 380 -1.61 -13.90 -7.32
CA PRO A 380 -2.76 -13.63 -8.16
C PRO A 380 -2.70 -14.47 -9.43
N MET A 381 -3.88 -14.91 -9.92
CA MET A 381 -3.96 -15.85 -11.04
C MET A 381 -5.17 -15.54 -11.93
N VAL A 382 -4.99 -15.69 -13.24
CA VAL A 382 -6.05 -15.72 -14.25
C VAL A 382 -6.02 -17.06 -14.94
N GLU A 383 -7.10 -17.81 -14.85
CA GLU A 383 -7.28 -19.13 -15.43
C GLU A 383 -8.32 -19.04 -16.57
N ILE A 384 -7.90 -19.36 -17.77
CA ILE A 384 -8.71 -19.27 -18.98
C ILE A 384 -9.15 -20.67 -19.39
N PHE A 385 -10.45 -20.93 -19.35
CA PHE A 385 -11.09 -22.18 -19.74
C PHE A 385 -11.90 -21.98 -21.04
N SER A 386 -12.31 -23.08 -21.66
CA SER A 386 -13.13 -23.01 -22.88
C SER A 386 -14.49 -22.32 -22.69
N ASN A 387 -15.01 -22.25 -21.47
CA ASN A 387 -16.35 -21.72 -21.16
C ASN A 387 -16.38 -20.61 -20.12
N ARG A 388 -15.25 -20.19 -19.57
CA ARG A 388 -15.16 -19.13 -18.54
C ARG A 388 -13.73 -18.65 -18.33
N ILE A 389 -13.59 -17.52 -17.67
CA ILE A 389 -12.35 -17.02 -17.10
C ILE A 389 -12.54 -16.94 -15.59
N GLU A 390 -11.59 -17.49 -14.83
CA GLU A 390 -11.52 -17.35 -13.37
C GLU A 390 -10.35 -16.42 -13.03
N VAL A 391 -10.62 -15.37 -12.26
CA VAL A 391 -9.61 -14.43 -11.77
C VAL A 391 -9.56 -14.54 -10.26
N SER A 392 -8.42 -14.90 -9.70
CA SER A 392 -8.31 -15.22 -8.29
C SER A 392 -7.12 -14.57 -7.62
N ASN A 393 -7.26 -14.24 -6.34
CA ASN A 393 -6.18 -13.75 -5.49
C ASN A 393 -6.21 -14.37 -4.09
N PRO A 394 -5.04 -14.50 -3.44
CA PRO A 394 -4.96 -14.85 -2.03
C PRO A 394 -5.65 -13.81 -1.16
N GLY A 395 -6.36 -14.26 -0.13
CA GLY A 395 -7.12 -13.43 0.80
C GLY A 395 -8.62 -13.42 0.54
N VAL A 396 -9.40 -13.44 1.60
CA VAL A 396 -10.87 -13.30 1.52
C VAL A 396 -11.23 -11.83 1.29
N PRO A 397 -12.35 -11.53 0.62
CA PRO A 397 -12.86 -10.17 0.52
C PRO A 397 -13.06 -9.55 1.91
N LEU A 398 -12.79 -8.25 2.03
CA LEU A 398 -13.01 -7.50 3.29
C LEU A 398 -14.46 -7.13 3.52
N GLY A 399 -15.27 -7.18 2.46
CA GLY A 399 -16.69 -6.89 2.48
C GLY A 399 -17.55 -8.10 2.12
N ASP A 400 -18.87 -7.89 2.16
CA ASP A 400 -19.84 -8.89 1.77
C ASP A 400 -19.82 -9.12 0.25
N ILE A 401 -19.61 -10.37 -0.16
CA ILE A 401 -19.56 -10.78 -1.56
C ILE A 401 -20.87 -10.48 -2.32
N ASP A 402 -22.00 -10.59 -1.64
CA ASP A 402 -23.28 -10.38 -2.26
C ASP A 402 -23.64 -8.88 -2.41
N ARG A 403 -22.85 -8.01 -1.76
CA ARG A 403 -23.05 -6.57 -1.76
C ARG A 403 -21.89 -5.76 -2.37
N LEU A 404 -21.08 -6.36 -3.23
CA LEU A 404 -19.91 -5.69 -3.81
C LEU A 404 -20.24 -4.45 -4.67
N LEU A 405 -21.49 -4.31 -5.16
CA LEU A 405 -21.90 -3.17 -5.98
C LEU A 405 -22.24 -1.91 -5.16
N ASP A 406 -22.62 -2.04 -3.88
CA ASP A 406 -23.06 -0.89 -3.07
C ASP A 406 -22.13 -0.56 -1.92
N GLN A 407 -21.13 -1.39 -1.68
CA GLN A 407 -20.17 -1.15 -0.60
C GLN A 407 -19.13 -0.09 -0.98
N PRO A 408 -18.72 0.77 -0.02
CA PRO A 408 -17.62 1.68 -0.25
C PRO A 408 -16.33 0.89 -0.55
N PRO A 409 -15.41 1.45 -1.34
CA PRO A 409 -14.16 0.77 -1.66
C PRO A 409 -13.32 0.57 -0.41
N ILE A 410 -13.00 -0.68 -0.09
CA ILE A 410 -12.13 -1.07 1.01
C ILE A 410 -10.92 -1.79 0.42
N SER A 411 -9.72 -1.33 0.72
CA SER A 411 -8.49 -1.98 0.26
C SER A 411 -7.62 -2.41 1.44
N ARG A 412 -7.10 -3.64 1.37
CA ARG A 412 -6.09 -4.15 2.30
C ARG A 412 -4.73 -3.46 2.06
N ASN A 413 -4.46 -3.08 0.82
CA ASN A 413 -3.20 -2.49 0.36
C ASN A 413 -3.44 -1.05 -0.13
N GLU A 414 -3.58 -0.12 0.83
CA GLU A 414 -4.01 1.25 0.55
C GLU A 414 -3.01 2.04 -0.31
N ALA A 415 -1.71 1.92 -0.04
CA ALA A 415 -0.69 2.65 -0.78
C ALA A 415 -0.57 2.14 -2.22
N LEU A 416 -0.64 0.82 -2.42
CA LEU A 416 -0.70 0.19 -3.74
C LEU A 416 -1.93 0.65 -4.52
N ALA A 417 -3.11 0.55 -3.91
CA ALA A 417 -4.37 0.98 -4.51
C ALA A 417 -4.35 2.46 -4.90
N LYS A 418 -3.86 3.33 -4.01
CA LYS A 418 -3.71 4.76 -4.24
C LYS A 418 -2.81 5.06 -5.44
N PHE A 419 -1.67 4.37 -5.54
CA PHE A 419 -0.76 4.58 -6.66
C PHE A 419 -1.32 4.05 -7.97
N MET A 420 -1.88 2.83 -7.99
CA MET A 420 -2.48 2.24 -9.19
C MET A 420 -3.69 3.06 -9.71
N ARG A 421 -4.46 3.70 -8.82
CA ARG A 421 -5.50 4.67 -9.20
C ARG A 421 -4.91 5.90 -9.89
N ARG A 422 -3.86 6.48 -9.32
CA ARG A 422 -3.20 7.68 -9.87
C ARG A 422 -2.69 7.48 -11.29
N ILE A 423 -2.21 6.29 -11.61
CA ILE A 423 -1.75 5.93 -12.97
C ILE A 423 -2.86 5.34 -13.85
N GLY A 424 -4.13 5.40 -13.42
CA GLY A 424 -5.28 5.00 -14.21
C GLY A 424 -5.45 3.50 -14.41
N ILE A 425 -4.79 2.64 -13.62
CA ILE A 425 -4.99 1.17 -13.70
C ILE A 425 -6.29 0.74 -13.03
N CYS A 426 -6.69 1.35 -11.94
CA CYS A 426 -7.97 1.11 -11.28
C CYS A 426 -8.71 2.42 -11.02
N GLU A 427 -10.00 2.32 -10.63
CA GLU A 427 -10.84 3.49 -10.42
C GLU A 427 -10.84 3.99 -8.98
N GLU A 428 -11.16 5.28 -8.83
CA GLU A 428 -11.18 5.96 -7.54
C GLU A 428 -12.50 5.82 -6.79
N ARG A 429 -13.62 5.58 -7.50
CA ARG A 429 -14.99 5.76 -6.99
C ARG A 429 -15.68 4.47 -6.53
N GLY A 430 -15.00 3.33 -6.46
CA GLY A 430 -15.63 2.06 -6.09
C GLY A 430 -16.47 1.38 -7.20
N GLY A 431 -16.59 1.99 -8.36
CA GLY A 431 -17.41 1.49 -9.47
C GLY A 431 -16.79 0.36 -10.32
N GLY A 432 -15.68 -0.26 -9.88
CA GLY A 432 -15.05 -1.32 -10.67
C GLY A 432 -15.94 -2.55 -10.85
N VAL A 433 -16.60 -3.00 -9.79
CA VAL A 433 -17.52 -4.14 -9.85
C VAL A 433 -18.77 -3.79 -10.65
N ASP A 434 -19.30 -2.57 -10.52
CA ASP A 434 -20.45 -2.08 -11.30
C ASP A 434 -20.17 -2.14 -12.80
N LYS A 435 -18.95 -1.75 -13.21
CA LYS A 435 -18.50 -1.85 -14.60
C LYS A 435 -18.41 -3.29 -15.07
N VAL A 436 -17.91 -4.21 -14.24
CA VAL A 436 -17.90 -5.63 -14.60
C VAL A 436 -19.31 -6.12 -14.87
N VAL A 437 -20.27 -5.79 -14.01
CA VAL A 437 -21.68 -6.18 -14.21
C VAL A 437 -22.26 -5.49 -15.45
N LEU A 438 -22.08 -4.18 -15.61
CA LEU A 438 -22.58 -3.41 -16.74
C LEU A 438 -22.05 -3.94 -18.08
N GLU A 439 -20.76 -4.19 -18.19
CA GLU A 439 -20.15 -4.67 -19.43
C GLU A 439 -20.55 -6.12 -19.76
N THR A 440 -20.74 -6.98 -18.75
CA THR A 440 -21.27 -8.32 -18.96
C THR A 440 -22.74 -8.30 -19.40
N GLU A 441 -23.53 -7.35 -18.90
CA GLU A 441 -24.91 -7.14 -19.35
C GLU A 441 -24.98 -6.63 -20.78
N ARG A 442 -24.18 -5.62 -21.13
CA ARG A 442 -24.09 -5.08 -22.51
C ARG A 442 -23.69 -6.14 -23.53
N ALA A 443 -22.77 -7.02 -23.14
CA ALA A 443 -22.34 -8.15 -23.96
C ALA A 443 -23.32 -9.33 -23.93
N GLN A 444 -24.44 -9.24 -23.20
CA GLN A 444 -25.42 -10.30 -23.00
C GLN A 444 -24.82 -11.64 -22.57
N LEU A 445 -23.79 -11.57 -21.71
CA LEU A 445 -23.16 -12.74 -21.11
C LEU A 445 -23.94 -13.21 -19.87
N PRO A 446 -23.76 -14.46 -19.42
CA PRO A 446 -24.24 -14.89 -18.12
C PRO A 446 -23.70 -13.97 -17.02
N PRO A 447 -24.43 -13.81 -15.91
CA PRO A 447 -24.01 -12.91 -14.83
C PRO A 447 -22.67 -13.36 -14.24
N PRO A 448 -21.75 -12.43 -13.94
CA PRO A 448 -20.50 -12.78 -13.25
C PRO A 448 -20.80 -13.41 -11.89
N LYS A 449 -19.85 -14.15 -11.36
CA LYS A 449 -19.98 -14.80 -10.06
C LYS A 449 -18.74 -14.53 -9.23
N TRP A 450 -18.93 -14.12 -7.99
CA TRP A 450 -17.88 -14.03 -6.99
C TRP A 450 -18.07 -15.15 -5.97
N LEU A 451 -16.98 -15.71 -5.50
CA LEU A 451 -16.99 -16.74 -4.46
C LEU A 451 -15.67 -16.75 -3.69
N THR A 452 -15.67 -17.38 -2.54
CA THR A 452 -14.47 -17.70 -1.76
C THR A 452 -14.25 -19.21 -1.77
N ASN A 453 -12.99 -19.61 -1.91
CA ASN A 453 -12.58 -20.99 -1.74
C ASN A 453 -11.42 -21.03 -0.72
N GLY A 454 -11.71 -21.43 0.51
CA GLY A 454 -10.79 -21.27 1.63
C GLY A 454 -10.41 -19.80 1.80
N ASN A 455 -9.12 -19.52 1.71
CA ASN A 455 -8.57 -18.16 1.83
C ASN A 455 -8.32 -17.48 0.47
N THR A 456 -9.03 -17.86 -0.58
CA THR A 456 -8.86 -17.32 -1.93
C THR A 456 -10.18 -16.70 -2.41
N ALA A 457 -10.13 -15.45 -2.87
CA ALA A 457 -11.23 -14.80 -3.57
C ALA A 457 -11.17 -15.17 -5.05
N ILE A 458 -12.32 -15.46 -5.67
CA ILE A 458 -12.43 -15.85 -7.07
C ILE A 458 -13.57 -15.07 -7.72
N ALA A 459 -13.28 -14.40 -8.83
CA ALA A 459 -14.28 -13.81 -9.72
C ALA A 459 -14.34 -14.62 -11.03
N ILE A 460 -15.54 -14.90 -11.53
CA ILE A 460 -15.77 -15.73 -12.71
C ILE A 460 -16.55 -14.93 -13.75
N LEU A 461 -15.98 -14.82 -14.95
CA LEU A 461 -16.67 -14.38 -16.16
C LEU A 461 -17.00 -15.60 -17.02
N PHE A 462 -18.26 -15.77 -17.37
CA PHE A 462 -18.72 -16.89 -18.20
C PHE A 462 -18.73 -16.51 -19.68
N ALA A 463 -18.41 -17.47 -20.54
CA ALA A 463 -18.60 -17.34 -21.98
C ALA A 463 -20.09 -17.23 -22.32
N ARG A 464 -20.39 -16.75 -23.53
CA ARG A 464 -21.76 -16.55 -23.99
C ARG A 464 -22.58 -17.83 -23.94
N LYS A 465 -23.80 -17.73 -23.38
CA LYS A 465 -24.83 -18.76 -23.37
C LYS A 465 -26.13 -18.19 -23.91
N GLN A 466 -26.92 -19.02 -24.61
CA GLN A 466 -28.28 -18.67 -24.91
C GLN A 466 -29.11 -18.58 -23.61
N PHE A 467 -30.13 -17.75 -23.59
CA PHE A 467 -31.04 -17.65 -22.43
C PHE A 467 -31.67 -19.02 -22.07
N SER A 468 -31.98 -19.87 -23.07
CA SER A 468 -32.47 -21.25 -22.87
C SER A 468 -31.48 -22.11 -22.08
N ASP A 469 -30.17 -21.90 -22.27
CA ASP A 469 -29.09 -22.73 -21.73
C ASP A 469 -28.63 -22.28 -20.36
N MET A 470 -29.11 -21.11 -19.91
CA MET A 470 -28.87 -20.61 -18.56
C MET A 470 -29.70 -21.41 -17.55
N ASP A 471 -29.08 -21.87 -16.49
CA ASP A 471 -29.76 -22.53 -15.39
C ASP A 471 -30.59 -21.55 -14.52
N LYS A 472 -31.39 -22.09 -13.60
CA LYS A 472 -32.23 -21.28 -12.70
C LYS A 472 -31.41 -20.32 -11.86
N ALA A 473 -30.28 -20.77 -11.29
CA ALA A 473 -29.42 -19.97 -10.42
C ALA A 473 -28.76 -18.82 -11.20
N GLU A 474 -28.32 -19.07 -12.42
CA GLU A 474 -27.77 -18.03 -13.31
C GLU A 474 -28.82 -16.96 -13.63
N ARG A 475 -30.06 -17.34 -13.90
CA ARG A 475 -31.16 -16.39 -14.21
C ARG A 475 -31.54 -15.54 -12.98
N ILE A 476 -31.60 -16.15 -11.78
CA ILE A 476 -31.87 -15.42 -10.53
C ILE A 476 -30.72 -14.47 -10.24
N ARG A 477 -29.46 -14.91 -10.36
CA ARG A 477 -28.29 -14.04 -10.15
C ARG A 477 -28.26 -12.88 -11.15
N ALA A 478 -28.62 -13.11 -12.42
CA ALA A 478 -28.75 -12.04 -13.41
C ALA A 478 -29.83 -11.02 -13.03
N CYS A 479 -30.97 -11.49 -12.52
CA CYS A 479 -32.04 -10.62 -12.03
C CYS A 479 -31.56 -9.77 -10.83
N TYR A 480 -30.90 -10.39 -9.87
CA TYR A 480 -30.34 -9.71 -8.70
C TYR A 480 -29.30 -8.64 -9.06
N LEU A 481 -28.27 -9.00 -9.85
CA LEU A 481 -27.23 -8.07 -10.24
C LEU A 481 -27.78 -6.92 -11.10
N HIS A 482 -28.77 -7.19 -11.94
CA HIS A 482 -29.47 -6.14 -12.69
C HIS A 482 -30.25 -5.18 -11.77
N ALA A 483 -30.90 -5.69 -10.72
CA ALA A 483 -31.56 -4.86 -9.73
C ALA A 483 -30.54 -4.00 -8.95
N CYS A 484 -29.38 -4.58 -8.55
CA CYS A 484 -28.31 -3.84 -7.89
C CYS A 484 -27.73 -2.74 -8.79
N LEU A 485 -27.46 -3.06 -10.07
CA LEU A 485 -26.94 -2.09 -11.04
C LEU A 485 -27.92 -0.93 -11.24
N LYS A 486 -29.24 -1.22 -11.39
CA LYS A 486 -30.26 -0.20 -11.51
C LYS A 486 -30.36 0.68 -10.27
N TRP A 487 -30.27 0.07 -9.08
CA TRP A 487 -30.26 0.81 -7.81
C TRP A 487 -29.07 1.79 -7.71
N VAL A 488 -27.86 1.34 -8.04
CA VAL A 488 -26.66 2.21 -8.05
C VAL A 488 -26.81 3.34 -9.08
N MET A 489 -27.54 3.11 -10.17
CA MET A 489 -27.84 4.15 -11.18
C MET A 489 -29.04 5.06 -10.77
N SER A 490 -29.59 4.91 -9.57
CA SER A 490 -30.80 5.59 -9.08
C SER A 490 -32.03 5.29 -9.93
N GLU A 491 -32.13 4.06 -10.43
CA GLU A 491 -33.24 3.54 -11.22
C GLU A 491 -33.81 2.28 -10.58
N ASP A 492 -35.04 1.93 -10.91
CA ASP A 492 -35.69 0.68 -10.50
C ASP A 492 -35.64 -0.38 -11.61
N MET A 493 -35.45 -1.64 -11.24
CA MET A 493 -35.60 -2.75 -12.16
C MET A 493 -37.07 -2.99 -12.49
N THR A 494 -37.35 -3.27 -13.75
CA THR A 494 -38.71 -3.65 -14.26
C THR A 494 -38.61 -4.94 -15.06
N ASN A 495 -39.78 -5.54 -15.37
CA ASN A 495 -39.82 -6.66 -16.32
C ASN A 495 -39.27 -6.27 -17.71
N ALA A 496 -39.49 -5.02 -18.13
CA ALA A 496 -39.00 -4.52 -19.42
C ALA A 496 -37.45 -4.43 -19.43
N THR A 497 -36.83 -3.82 -18.40
CA THR A 497 -35.37 -3.68 -18.33
C THR A 497 -34.71 -5.04 -18.20
N LEU A 498 -35.28 -5.98 -17.43
CA LEU A 498 -34.75 -7.33 -17.29
C LEU A 498 -34.86 -8.16 -18.57
N ARG A 499 -35.92 -7.94 -19.40
CA ARG A 499 -36.01 -8.53 -20.74
C ARG A 499 -34.90 -8.01 -21.65
N GLU A 500 -34.67 -6.72 -21.63
CA GLU A 500 -33.57 -6.10 -22.39
C GLU A 500 -32.21 -6.70 -21.97
N ARG A 501 -31.96 -6.84 -20.67
CA ARG A 501 -30.77 -7.52 -20.12
C ARG A 501 -30.54 -8.90 -20.72
N PHE A 502 -31.60 -9.68 -20.94
CA PHE A 502 -31.51 -11.02 -21.54
C PHE A 502 -31.58 -11.03 -23.07
N GLY A 503 -31.70 -9.88 -23.75
CA GLY A 503 -31.90 -9.80 -25.18
C GLY A 503 -33.24 -10.39 -25.64
N LEU A 504 -34.29 -10.34 -24.79
CA LEU A 504 -35.56 -10.95 -25.01
C LEU A 504 -36.60 -9.91 -25.49
N ASN A 505 -37.48 -10.33 -26.37
CA ASN A 505 -38.58 -9.49 -26.90
C ASN A 505 -39.83 -9.52 -26.00
N GLY A 506 -40.88 -8.73 -26.38
CA GLY A 506 -42.14 -8.63 -25.63
C GLY A 506 -42.89 -9.96 -25.42
N LYS A 507 -42.71 -10.95 -26.30
CA LYS A 507 -43.34 -12.28 -26.18
C LYS A 507 -42.84 -13.07 -24.95
N ASN A 508 -41.69 -12.71 -24.39
CA ASN A 508 -41.07 -13.39 -23.26
C ASN A 508 -41.43 -12.79 -21.88
N THR A 509 -42.41 -11.89 -21.79
CA THR A 509 -42.82 -11.24 -20.53
C THR A 509 -43.15 -12.24 -19.42
N ALA A 510 -43.85 -13.34 -19.72
CA ALA A 510 -44.22 -14.37 -18.75
C ALA A 510 -42.99 -15.13 -18.20
N ALA A 511 -41.99 -15.42 -19.05
CA ALA A 511 -40.75 -16.07 -18.64
C ALA A 511 -39.98 -15.20 -17.68
N VAL A 512 -39.82 -13.89 -17.96
CA VAL A 512 -39.12 -12.94 -17.08
C VAL A 512 -39.91 -12.69 -15.80
N SER A 513 -41.26 -12.62 -15.84
CA SER A 513 -42.06 -12.55 -14.60
C SER A 513 -41.87 -13.75 -13.66
N ARG A 514 -41.59 -14.94 -14.21
CA ARG A 514 -41.25 -16.12 -13.42
C ARG A 514 -39.91 -15.95 -12.73
N ILE A 515 -38.87 -15.44 -13.44
CA ILE A 515 -37.54 -15.19 -12.85
C ILE A 515 -37.65 -14.17 -11.72
N ILE A 516 -38.40 -13.06 -11.95
CA ILE A 516 -38.64 -12.05 -10.91
C ILE A 516 -39.28 -12.68 -9.68
N ARG A 517 -40.28 -13.53 -9.85
CA ARG A 517 -40.93 -14.24 -8.75
C ARG A 517 -39.92 -15.15 -8.02
N GLU A 518 -39.14 -15.93 -8.76
CA GLU A 518 -38.13 -16.80 -8.19
C GLU A 518 -37.05 -16.01 -7.42
N ALA A 519 -36.67 -14.81 -7.86
CA ALA A 519 -35.75 -13.91 -7.18
C ALA A 519 -36.38 -13.28 -5.92
N LEU A 520 -37.69 -12.97 -5.94
CA LEU A 520 -38.45 -12.54 -4.75
C LEU A 520 -38.55 -13.67 -3.72
N ASP A 521 -38.90 -14.90 -4.14
CA ASP A 521 -39.00 -16.07 -3.30
C ASP A 521 -37.64 -16.44 -2.66
N ALA A 522 -36.54 -16.17 -3.38
CA ALA A 522 -35.17 -16.33 -2.88
C ALA A 522 -34.70 -15.19 -1.96
N GLY A 523 -35.52 -14.15 -1.73
CA GLY A 523 -35.16 -13.02 -0.88
C GLY A 523 -34.05 -12.12 -1.45
N MET A 524 -33.78 -12.19 -2.75
CA MET A 524 -32.71 -11.42 -3.39
C MET A 524 -33.14 -9.99 -3.77
N ILE A 525 -34.42 -9.82 -4.10
CA ILE A 525 -35.03 -8.54 -4.46
C ILE A 525 -36.32 -8.33 -3.69
N LYS A 526 -36.81 -7.10 -3.67
CA LYS A 526 -38.11 -6.74 -3.08
C LYS A 526 -38.87 -5.77 -3.99
N PRO A 527 -40.21 -5.63 -3.87
CA PRO A 527 -40.94 -4.55 -4.50
C PRO A 527 -40.40 -3.19 -4.05
N ALA A 528 -40.23 -2.25 -4.98
CA ALA A 528 -39.83 -0.88 -4.65
C ALA A 528 -40.91 -0.17 -3.80
N ASP A 529 -42.19 -0.47 -4.06
CA ASP A 529 -43.33 -0.07 -3.26
C ASP A 529 -44.15 -1.32 -2.88
N PRO A 530 -44.26 -1.65 -1.56
CA PRO A 530 -45.07 -2.80 -1.12
C PRO A 530 -46.54 -2.75 -1.55
N SER A 531 -47.09 -1.56 -1.79
CA SER A 531 -48.49 -1.34 -2.22
C SER A 531 -48.69 -1.37 -3.73
N GLN A 532 -47.61 -1.51 -4.52
CA GLN A 532 -47.67 -1.44 -5.98
C GLN A 532 -48.54 -2.53 -6.61
N GLY A 533 -49.30 -2.18 -7.65
CA GLY A 533 -50.01 -3.13 -8.46
C GLY A 533 -49.10 -3.94 -9.39
N LYS A 534 -49.60 -5.06 -9.93
CA LYS A 534 -48.82 -5.93 -10.84
C LYS A 534 -48.41 -5.25 -12.15
N ARG A 535 -49.15 -4.23 -12.58
CA ARG A 535 -48.86 -3.50 -13.81
C ARG A 535 -47.77 -2.50 -13.56
N ASN A 536 -46.69 -2.55 -14.35
CA ASN A 536 -45.49 -1.69 -14.21
C ASN A 536 -44.78 -1.82 -12.86
N ALA A 537 -44.82 -3.00 -12.24
CA ALA A 537 -44.16 -3.27 -10.98
C ALA A 537 -42.62 -3.01 -11.08
N ARG A 538 -42.10 -2.39 -10.05
CA ARG A 538 -40.68 -2.03 -9.91
C ARG A 538 -40.05 -2.81 -8.76
N TYR A 539 -38.79 -3.10 -8.88
CA TYR A 539 -38.08 -3.94 -7.92
C TYR A 539 -36.70 -3.35 -7.60
N THR A 540 -36.29 -3.51 -6.36
CA THR A 540 -34.98 -3.11 -5.84
C THR A 540 -34.29 -4.31 -5.18
N PRO A 541 -32.96 -4.26 -4.90
CA PRO A 541 -32.31 -5.28 -4.10
C PRO A 541 -32.97 -5.41 -2.71
N ALA A 542 -32.97 -6.60 -2.13
CA ALA A 542 -33.64 -6.83 -0.85
C ALA A 542 -33.07 -6.00 0.31
N TRP A 543 -31.78 -5.67 0.24
CA TRP A 543 -31.04 -4.89 1.23
C TRP A 543 -31.22 -3.35 1.08
N SER A 544 -31.77 -2.86 0.02
CA SER A 544 -31.94 -1.42 -0.28
C SER A 544 -32.93 -0.72 0.65
#